data_cb727ab59098c0719464af95b8331e0b
#
_entry.id   cb727ab59098c0719464af95b8331e0b
#
_cell.length_a   1.000
_cell.length_b   1.000
_cell.length_c   1.000
_cell.angle_alpha   90.00
_cell.angle_beta   90.00
_cell.angle_gamma   90.00
#
_symmetry.space_group_name_H-M   'P 1'
#
loop_
_entity.id
_entity.type
_entity.pdbx_description
1 polymer ?
#
loop_
_entity_poly.entity_id
_entity_poly.type
_entity_poly.pdbx_seq_one_letter_code
_entity_poly.pdbx_strand_id
1 'polypeptide(L)'
;MSQLMITSLVVVTMMVLFISNKWPAAIVAVASALTLYFTGVLNAHDTLAGFGDSLVVFIAALLVIGTGLEATGVGTWAGQLLIRHAGTNKTRLLVSLLLLSALFTALIGMNGAVVTMVPIAVVIAARTDIAPSQIMMPVSIACLTGAKLTLLGSPVNVIASNAGELAGAGPIRFFEWAIVGVPLFAGAMVIILIFGPHLLPKRRSGSLPVDLSGHAHTLVEQYRIKDDMHHLRVRASSPYLGMSRADIDLAPYPGVSIVSLVDAEGVEPTQKPVAEGDFLLVRGDAQAVGKLAGDMHLAIRKPNAEGDSIANTLFNRSSGLAEVVIPPRSALIGQTVFPGMTTHDGDLIILGIQRGGYDVESNITQLRIGDHLLLQGTWEALDKHLSDPQVLVVDSPEVVRRQAVALSRGAYEAIGILVVLVVLLTTNAVPPAIAAVLCAGAMVVMRVITLPQLYRGVDWNTCILIGGLIPMATAMTNTGLAGLIGDHVIRLVGGGGPRAVSAGLFIVSTALTQVISNTSAALVMIPIAVATAGELSVSPLPLLIAVAMGSGAAHLTPMSTPVNLVTYGPGAYEFGDYWKLGMMVLLWSLVVAVFIAPLYWRF
;
A
#
# COMPACT_ATOMS: atom_id res chain seq x y z
N MET A 1 -25.95 38.03 -12.67
CA MET A 1 -24.49 37.87 -12.75
C MET A 1 -24.15 37.18 -14.06
N SER A 2 -23.06 37.55 -14.71
CA SER A 2 -22.62 36.80 -15.92
C SER A 2 -22.19 35.39 -15.51
N GLN A 3 -22.33 34.40 -16.40
CA GLN A 3 -21.91 33.01 -16.13
C GLN A 3 -20.44 32.95 -15.74
N LEU A 4 -19.59 33.79 -16.37
CA LEU A 4 -18.18 33.93 -16.03
C LEU A 4 -17.98 34.39 -14.57
N MET A 5 -18.76 35.36 -14.08
CA MET A 5 -18.64 35.84 -12.69
C MET A 5 -19.09 34.76 -11.68
N ILE A 6 -20.14 34.01 -12.01
CA ILE A 6 -20.60 32.88 -11.18
C ILE A 6 -19.51 31.80 -11.12
N THR A 7 -18.98 31.38 -12.26
CA THR A 7 -17.92 30.37 -12.31
C THR A 7 -16.67 30.81 -11.55
N SER A 8 -16.27 32.09 -11.72
CA SER A 8 -15.13 32.66 -10.97
C SER A 8 -15.37 32.59 -9.45
N LEU A 9 -16.57 32.96 -8.98
CA LEU A 9 -16.91 32.91 -7.56
C LEU A 9 -16.91 31.47 -7.03
N VAL A 10 -17.46 30.52 -7.79
CA VAL A 10 -17.47 29.10 -7.42
C VAL A 10 -16.05 28.55 -7.34
N VAL A 11 -15.20 28.83 -8.32
CA VAL A 11 -13.78 28.41 -8.32
C VAL A 11 -13.04 28.98 -7.11
N VAL A 12 -13.16 30.28 -6.85
CA VAL A 12 -12.51 30.92 -5.70
C VAL A 12 -13.01 30.32 -4.38
N THR A 13 -14.33 30.14 -4.23
CA THR A 13 -14.92 29.54 -3.03
C THR A 13 -14.42 28.09 -2.84
N MET A 14 -14.42 27.30 -3.90
CA MET A 14 -13.89 25.95 -3.89
C MET A 14 -12.42 25.92 -3.45
N MET A 15 -11.58 26.81 -3.98
CA MET A 15 -10.16 26.92 -3.60
C MET A 15 -10.00 27.29 -2.11
N VAL A 16 -10.78 28.25 -1.61
CA VAL A 16 -10.77 28.63 -0.20
C VAL A 16 -11.19 27.46 0.69
N LEU A 17 -12.20 26.70 0.29
CA LEU A 17 -12.65 25.51 1.03
C LEU A 17 -11.59 24.41 1.01
N PHE A 18 -10.91 24.17 -0.12
CA PHE A 18 -9.79 23.23 -0.18
C PHE A 18 -8.65 23.65 0.74
N ILE A 19 -8.25 24.92 0.70
CA ILE A 19 -7.20 25.48 1.56
C ILE A 19 -7.56 25.39 3.04
N SER A 20 -8.85 25.61 3.38
CA SER A 20 -9.32 25.52 4.77
C SER A 20 -9.20 24.11 5.35
N ASN A 21 -9.18 23.08 4.51
CA ASN A 21 -9.15 21.66 4.86
C ASN A 21 -10.18 21.22 5.93
N LYS A 22 -11.26 22.00 6.07
CA LYS A 22 -12.35 21.70 7.02
C LYS A 22 -13.33 20.66 6.48
N TRP A 23 -13.43 20.53 5.17
CA TRP A 23 -14.35 19.64 4.47
C TRP A 23 -13.59 18.69 3.57
N PRO A 24 -14.01 17.41 3.46
CA PRO A 24 -13.43 16.47 2.51
C PRO A 24 -13.48 17.04 1.09
N ALA A 25 -12.35 16.96 0.36
CA ALA A 25 -12.22 17.53 -0.98
C ALA A 25 -13.29 17.01 -1.96
N ALA A 26 -13.67 15.74 -1.86
CA ALA A 26 -14.74 15.15 -2.66
C ALA A 26 -16.10 15.85 -2.45
N ILE A 27 -16.45 16.17 -1.20
CA ILE A 27 -17.70 16.89 -0.88
C ILE A 27 -17.69 18.30 -1.48
N VAL A 28 -16.56 19.00 -1.36
CA VAL A 28 -16.40 20.36 -1.91
C VAL A 28 -16.51 20.32 -3.44
N ALA A 29 -15.91 19.33 -4.11
CA ALA A 29 -16.00 19.17 -5.56
C ALA A 29 -17.45 18.93 -6.03
N VAL A 30 -18.16 18.01 -5.39
CA VAL A 30 -19.57 17.73 -5.70
C VAL A 30 -20.46 18.95 -5.43
N ALA A 31 -20.28 19.62 -4.29
CA ALA A 31 -21.04 20.85 -3.96
C ALA A 31 -20.79 21.95 -4.99
N SER A 32 -19.56 22.11 -5.47
CA SER A 32 -19.22 23.07 -6.52
C SER A 32 -19.90 22.73 -7.85
N ALA A 33 -19.90 21.45 -8.27
CA ALA A 33 -20.60 21.00 -9.47
C ALA A 33 -22.12 21.24 -9.38
N LEU A 34 -22.74 20.92 -8.23
CA LEU A 34 -24.15 21.19 -7.99
C LEU A 34 -24.47 22.69 -7.97
N THR A 35 -23.59 23.52 -7.43
CA THR A 35 -23.75 24.98 -7.46
C THR A 35 -23.77 25.50 -8.89
N LEU A 36 -22.88 24.99 -9.78
CA LEU A 36 -22.87 25.35 -11.21
C LEU A 36 -24.14 24.90 -11.93
N TYR A 37 -24.73 23.78 -11.55
CA TYR A 37 -26.02 23.32 -12.07
C TYR A 37 -27.16 24.25 -11.63
N PHE A 38 -27.31 24.51 -10.33
CA PHE A 38 -28.40 25.34 -9.81
C PHE A 38 -28.32 26.81 -10.24
N THR A 39 -27.13 27.29 -10.59
CA THR A 39 -26.91 28.63 -11.14
C THR A 39 -27.07 28.71 -12.64
N GLY A 40 -27.37 27.60 -13.33
CA GLY A 40 -27.61 27.53 -14.78
C GLY A 40 -26.35 27.68 -15.63
N VAL A 41 -25.17 27.48 -15.06
CA VAL A 41 -23.90 27.45 -15.80
C VAL A 41 -23.73 26.13 -16.54
N LEU A 42 -24.12 25.02 -15.89
CA LEU A 42 -24.09 23.68 -16.46
C LEU A 42 -25.50 23.09 -16.51
N ASN A 43 -25.74 22.20 -17.46
CA ASN A 43 -26.93 21.33 -17.50
C ASN A 43 -26.71 20.06 -16.65
N ALA A 44 -27.77 19.25 -16.45
CA ALA A 44 -27.69 18.03 -15.64
C ALA A 44 -26.71 16.99 -16.24
N HIS A 45 -26.69 16.86 -17.58
CA HIS A 45 -25.78 15.94 -18.25
C HIS A 45 -24.31 16.31 -17.96
N ASP A 46 -23.93 17.57 -18.20
CA ASP A 46 -22.55 18.02 -17.98
C ASP A 46 -22.14 17.97 -16.50
N THR A 47 -23.09 18.20 -15.59
CA THR A 47 -22.85 18.11 -14.13
C THR A 47 -22.56 16.68 -13.66
N LEU A 48 -23.19 15.68 -14.29
CA LEU A 48 -23.04 14.27 -13.90
C LEU A 48 -22.04 13.51 -14.79
N ALA A 49 -21.66 14.07 -15.94
CA ALA A 49 -20.79 13.42 -16.93
C ALA A 49 -19.46 12.93 -16.32
N GLY A 50 -18.92 13.67 -15.35
CA GLY A 50 -17.65 13.31 -14.71
C GLY A 50 -17.69 12.00 -13.95
N PHE A 51 -18.83 11.60 -13.40
CA PHE A 51 -18.93 10.32 -12.66
C PHE A 51 -18.96 9.09 -13.57
N GLY A 52 -19.37 9.26 -14.83
CA GLY A 52 -19.32 8.23 -15.86
C GLY A 52 -18.13 8.36 -16.81
N ASP A 53 -17.21 9.27 -16.53
CA ASP A 53 -16.04 9.50 -17.38
C ASP A 53 -15.08 8.30 -17.36
N SER A 54 -14.54 7.97 -18.53
CA SER A 54 -13.60 6.87 -18.73
C SER A 54 -12.36 6.99 -17.84
N LEU A 55 -11.95 8.23 -17.52
CA LEU A 55 -10.84 8.53 -16.63
C LEU A 55 -11.09 8.05 -15.21
N VAL A 56 -12.30 8.27 -14.66
CA VAL A 56 -12.66 7.85 -13.30
C VAL A 56 -12.70 6.33 -13.22
N VAL A 57 -13.29 5.66 -14.22
CA VAL A 57 -13.33 4.20 -14.33
C VAL A 57 -11.91 3.62 -14.41
N PHE A 58 -11.05 4.23 -15.22
CA PHE A 58 -9.65 3.82 -15.37
C PHE A 58 -8.90 3.90 -14.03
N ILE A 59 -9.00 5.02 -13.33
CA ILE A 59 -8.32 5.21 -12.04
C ILE A 59 -8.84 4.23 -10.98
N ALA A 60 -10.17 4.03 -10.90
CA ALA A 60 -10.75 3.05 -9.98
C ALA A 60 -10.21 1.64 -10.23
N ALA A 61 -10.15 1.20 -11.49
CA ALA A 61 -9.62 -0.09 -11.87
C ALA A 61 -8.11 -0.24 -11.55
N LEU A 62 -7.32 0.83 -11.75
CA LEU A 62 -5.90 0.83 -11.39
C LEU A 62 -5.67 0.68 -9.87
N LEU A 63 -6.50 1.32 -9.05
CA LEU A 63 -6.43 1.19 -7.59
C LEU A 63 -6.71 -0.25 -7.15
N VAL A 64 -7.65 -0.94 -7.81
CA VAL A 64 -7.92 -2.36 -7.58
C VAL A 64 -6.72 -3.23 -7.91
N ILE A 65 -6.07 -3.00 -9.06
CA ILE A 65 -4.87 -3.75 -9.47
C ILE A 65 -3.71 -3.50 -8.49
N GLY A 66 -3.53 -2.25 -8.06
CA GLY A 66 -2.55 -1.88 -7.03
C GLY A 66 -2.77 -2.64 -5.72
N THR A 67 -4.03 -2.70 -5.26
CA THR A 67 -4.42 -3.47 -4.07
C THR A 67 -4.14 -4.96 -4.23
N GLY A 68 -4.35 -5.52 -5.43
CA GLY A 68 -4.03 -6.91 -5.73
C GLY A 68 -2.54 -7.21 -5.58
N LEU A 69 -1.69 -6.36 -6.13
CA LEU A 69 -0.24 -6.49 -6.01
C LEU A 69 0.24 -6.34 -4.55
N GLU A 70 -0.34 -5.41 -3.81
CA GLU A 70 -0.04 -5.19 -2.39
C GLU A 70 -0.46 -6.41 -1.54
N ALA A 71 -1.66 -6.94 -1.76
CA ALA A 71 -2.20 -8.08 -1.02
C ALA A 71 -1.41 -9.38 -1.26
N THR A 72 -0.71 -9.51 -2.39
CA THR A 72 0.07 -10.71 -2.73
C THR A 72 1.45 -10.77 -2.09
N GLY A 73 1.90 -9.71 -1.39
CA GLY A 73 3.19 -9.67 -0.70
C GLY A 73 4.41 -9.54 -1.63
N VAL A 74 4.20 -9.20 -2.91
CA VAL A 74 5.30 -8.97 -3.88
C VAL A 74 6.28 -7.92 -3.36
N GLY A 75 5.77 -6.85 -2.72
CA GLY A 75 6.60 -5.80 -2.13
C GLY A 75 7.49 -6.32 -1.00
N THR A 76 6.91 -7.05 -0.07
CA THR A 76 7.64 -7.63 1.07
C THR A 76 8.73 -8.59 0.60
N TRP A 77 8.42 -9.45 -0.37
CA TRP A 77 9.40 -10.35 -0.98
C TRP A 77 10.56 -9.59 -1.62
N ALA A 78 10.26 -8.58 -2.44
CA ALA A 78 11.29 -7.77 -3.08
C ALA A 78 12.18 -7.05 -2.05
N GLY A 79 11.59 -6.54 -0.96
CA GLY A 79 12.32 -5.94 0.15
C GLY A 79 13.25 -6.93 0.86
N GLN A 80 12.79 -8.16 1.14
CA GLN A 80 13.61 -9.20 1.73
C GLN A 80 14.76 -9.61 0.79
N LEU A 81 14.48 -9.73 -0.51
CA LEU A 81 15.49 -10.01 -1.53
C LEU A 81 16.57 -8.91 -1.56
N LEU A 82 16.15 -7.65 -1.47
CA LEU A 82 17.05 -6.51 -1.40
C LEU A 82 17.97 -6.59 -0.18
N ILE A 83 17.42 -6.83 1.01
CA ILE A 83 18.19 -6.93 2.26
C ILE A 83 19.23 -8.06 2.16
N ARG A 84 18.88 -9.20 1.55
CA ARG A 84 19.80 -10.34 1.36
C ARG A 84 20.97 -10.00 0.43
N HIS A 85 20.74 -9.23 -0.65
CA HIS A 85 21.74 -8.96 -1.69
C HIS A 85 22.56 -7.69 -1.46
N ALA A 86 22.00 -6.68 -0.80
CA ALA A 86 22.68 -5.39 -0.61
C ALA A 86 23.79 -5.43 0.46
N GLY A 87 23.83 -6.46 1.31
CA GLY A 87 24.83 -6.63 2.37
C GLY A 87 24.75 -5.52 3.43
N THR A 88 25.89 -5.18 4.07
CA THR A 88 25.96 -4.20 5.17
C THR A 88 26.36 -2.78 4.72
N ASN A 89 26.56 -2.55 3.42
CA ASN A 89 26.98 -1.25 2.92
C ASN A 89 25.80 -0.27 2.89
N LYS A 90 25.86 0.77 3.75
CA LYS A 90 24.81 1.78 3.95
C LYS A 90 24.36 2.45 2.65
N THR A 91 25.29 2.85 1.80
CA THR A 91 24.98 3.52 0.53
C THR A 91 24.31 2.60 -0.46
N ARG A 92 24.79 1.34 -0.58
CA ARG A 92 24.16 0.35 -1.46
C ARG A 92 22.73 0.03 -1.01
N LEU A 93 22.51 -0.15 0.30
CA LEU A 93 21.19 -0.38 0.87
C LEU A 93 20.24 0.80 0.57
N LEU A 94 20.71 2.04 0.79
CA LEU A 94 19.89 3.22 0.51
C LEU A 94 19.56 3.32 -0.98
N VAL A 95 20.56 3.22 -1.87
CA VAL A 95 20.35 3.29 -3.33
C VAL A 95 19.37 2.21 -3.80
N SER A 96 19.57 0.96 -3.34
CA SER A 96 18.71 -0.16 -3.72
C SER A 96 17.28 0.04 -3.21
N LEU A 97 17.11 0.59 -2.00
CA LEU A 97 15.80 0.90 -1.43
C LEU A 97 15.10 2.01 -2.23
N LEU A 98 15.83 3.07 -2.63
CA LEU A 98 15.27 4.15 -3.45
C LEU A 98 14.87 3.66 -4.84
N LEU A 99 15.70 2.83 -5.48
CA LEU A 99 15.37 2.21 -6.76
C LEU A 99 14.12 1.32 -6.66
N LEU A 100 14.04 0.50 -5.62
CA LEU A 100 12.90 -0.35 -5.36
C LEU A 100 11.63 0.48 -5.11
N SER A 101 11.73 1.55 -4.31
CA SER A 101 10.62 2.46 -4.03
C SER A 101 10.09 3.12 -5.31
N ALA A 102 11.00 3.60 -6.17
CA ALA A 102 10.62 4.19 -7.46
C ALA A 102 9.98 3.17 -8.41
N LEU A 103 10.53 1.95 -8.49
CA LEU A 103 9.99 0.87 -9.31
C LEU A 103 8.59 0.47 -8.84
N PHE A 104 8.39 0.28 -7.54
CA PHE A 104 7.07 -0.04 -6.99
C PHE A 104 6.08 1.09 -7.27
N THR A 105 6.49 2.34 -7.09
CA THR A 105 5.63 3.48 -7.39
C THR A 105 5.23 3.53 -8.86
N ALA A 106 6.16 3.24 -9.75
CA ALA A 106 5.88 3.19 -11.19
C ALA A 106 4.86 2.11 -11.57
N LEU A 107 4.74 1.03 -10.78
CA LEU A 107 3.88 -0.11 -11.07
C LEU A 107 2.54 -0.10 -10.32
N ILE A 108 2.52 0.31 -9.04
CA ILE A 108 1.35 0.22 -8.16
C ILE A 108 0.88 1.58 -7.63
N GLY A 109 1.55 2.66 -8.06
CA GLY A 109 1.25 4.02 -7.59
C GLY A 109 1.91 4.38 -6.26
N MET A 110 1.96 5.69 -5.97
CA MET A 110 2.76 6.23 -4.88
C MET A 110 2.27 5.85 -3.47
N ASN A 111 0.95 5.74 -3.26
CA ASN A 111 0.38 5.44 -1.95
C ASN A 111 0.64 3.99 -1.54
N GLY A 112 0.40 3.03 -2.43
CA GLY A 112 0.68 1.61 -2.18
C GLY A 112 2.18 1.35 -2.01
N ALA A 113 3.01 2.00 -2.84
CA ALA A 113 4.47 1.85 -2.76
C ALA A 113 5.02 2.30 -1.40
N VAL A 114 4.63 3.48 -0.89
CA VAL A 114 5.15 3.98 0.39
C VAL A 114 4.74 3.10 1.57
N VAL A 115 3.48 2.64 1.60
CA VAL A 115 2.98 1.76 2.66
C VAL A 115 3.78 0.45 2.69
N THR A 116 4.14 -0.08 1.52
CA THR A 116 4.96 -1.30 1.40
C THR A 116 6.42 -1.04 1.77
N MET A 117 6.97 0.13 1.41
CA MET A 117 8.40 0.43 1.60
C MET A 117 8.77 0.87 3.02
N VAL A 118 7.85 1.50 3.75
CA VAL A 118 8.12 1.97 5.13
C VAL A 118 8.51 0.84 6.09
N PRO A 119 7.79 -0.30 6.18
CA PRO A 119 8.23 -1.42 7.01
C PRO A 119 9.63 -1.94 6.64
N ILE A 120 9.94 -2.03 5.34
CA ILE A 120 11.26 -2.46 4.85
C ILE A 120 12.35 -1.45 5.29
N ALA A 121 12.06 -0.16 5.17
CA ALA A 121 12.95 0.91 5.60
C ALA A 121 13.21 0.88 7.12
N VAL A 122 12.19 0.54 7.93
CA VAL A 122 12.32 0.32 9.38
C VAL A 122 13.27 -0.84 9.69
N VAL A 123 13.09 -1.98 9.02
CA VAL A 123 13.98 -3.15 9.19
C VAL A 123 15.41 -2.81 8.81
N ILE A 124 15.61 -2.07 7.71
CA ILE A 124 16.95 -1.60 7.29
C ILE A 124 17.54 -0.67 8.35
N ALA A 125 16.77 0.28 8.88
CA ALA A 125 17.23 1.19 9.93
C ALA A 125 17.65 0.43 11.20
N ALA A 126 16.88 -0.57 11.61
CA ALA A 126 17.18 -1.40 12.77
C ALA A 126 18.47 -2.22 12.60
N ARG A 127 18.74 -2.72 11.38
CA ARG A 127 19.92 -3.57 11.09
C ARG A 127 21.21 -2.82 10.76
N THR A 128 21.14 -1.52 10.47
CA THR A 128 22.27 -0.79 9.86
C THR A 128 22.79 0.40 10.65
N ASP A 129 22.34 0.64 11.86
CA ASP A 129 22.70 1.86 12.62
C ASP A 129 22.41 3.19 11.89
N ILE A 130 21.61 3.18 10.82
CA ILE A 130 21.18 4.40 10.15
C ILE A 130 19.95 4.92 10.90
N ALA A 131 19.96 6.21 11.24
CA ALA A 131 18.77 6.79 11.86
C ALA A 131 17.57 6.71 10.90
N PRO A 132 16.37 6.28 11.36
CA PRO A 132 15.17 6.21 10.53
C PRO A 132 14.87 7.49 9.77
N SER A 133 15.14 8.65 10.40
CA SER A 133 15.03 9.96 9.76
C SER A 133 15.92 10.16 8.52
N GLN A 134 16.98 9.39 8.37
CA GLN A 134 17.84 9.42 7.19
C GLN A 134 17.41 8.48 6.06
N ILE A 135 16.36 7.67 6.29
CA ILE A 135 15.82 6.71 5.30
C ILE A 135 14.40 7.08 4.88
N MET A 136 13.55 7.50 5.81
CA MET A 136 12.12 7.69 5.55
C MET A 136 11.81 8.79 4.53
N MET A 137 12.41 9.98 4.67
CA MET A 137 12.23 11.07 3.71
C MET A 137 12.83 10.75 2.33
N PRO A 138 14.03 10.17 2.21
CA PRO A 138 14.52 9.60 0.96
C PRO A 138 13.53 8.64 0.27
N VAL A 139 12.91 7.72 1.00
CA VAL A 139 11.88 6.81 0.47
C VAL A 139 10.66 7.59 -0.03
N SER A 140 10.18 8.57 0.74
CA SER A 140 9.09 9.44 0.31
C SER A 140 9.42 10.17 -1.00
N ILE A 141 10.60 10.79 -1.09
CA ILE A 141 11.06 11.49 -2.30
C ILE A 141 11.20 10.52 -3.47
N ALA A 142 11.71 9.31 -3.25
CA ALA A 142 11.82 8.29 -4.29
C ALA A 142 10.43 7.84 -4.80
N CYS A 143 9.43 7.70 -3.93
CA CYS A 143 8.06 7.43 -4.33
C CYS A 143 7.46 8.60 -5.12
N LEU A 144 7.63 9.85 -4.68
CA LEU A 144 7.08 11.01 -5.37
C LEU A 144 7.71 11.23 -6.76
N THR A 145 9.02 11.04 -6.87
CA THR A 145 9.73 11.17 -8.15
C THR A 145 9.56 9.95 -9.05
N GLY A 146 9.54 8.76 -8.48
CA GLY A 146 9.24 7.49 -9.16
C GLY A 146 7.84 7.45 -9.76
N ALA A 147 6.90 8.22 -9.21
CA ALA A 147 5.56 8.37 -9.77
C ALA A 147 5.54 8.98 -11.19
N LYS A 148 6.63 9.58 -11.64
CA LYS A 148 6.77 10.14 -13.00
C LYS A 148 7.45 9.18 -13.98
N LEU A 149 7.74 7.94 -13.61
CA LEU A 149 8.37 6.95 -14.49
C LEU A 149 7.38 6.32 -15.48
N THR A 150 6.11 6.23 -15.10
CA THR A 150 5.05 5.62 -15.92
C THR A 150 3.74 6.37 -15.80
N LEU A 151 2.81 6.05 -16.68
CA LEU A 151 1.43 6.56 -16.60
C LEU A 151 0.73 6.14 -15.29
N LEU A 152 1.01 4.93 -14.78
CA LEU A 152 0.38 4.35 -13.58
C LEU A 152 0.88 4.96 -12.26
N GLY A 153 2.04 5.57 -12.24
CA GLY A 153 2.67 6.04 -11.01
C GLY A 153 1.87 7.08 -10.23
N SER A 154 0.98 7.83 -10.91
CA SER A 154 0.12 8.84 -10.27
C SER A 154 -1.16 9.10 -11.08
N PRO A 155 -2.31 9.30 -10.42
CA PRO A 155 -3.54 9.77 -11.09
C PRO A 155 -3.34 11.06 -11.88
N VAL A 156 -2.47 11.95 -11.43
CA VAL A 156 -2.15 13.20 -12.12
C VAL A 156 -1.59 12.96 -13.52
N ASN A 157 -0.78 11.91 -13.73
CA ASN A 157 -0.23 11.56 -15.03
C ASN A 157 -1.35 11.17 -16.01
N VAL A 158 -2.31 10.40 -15.52
CA VAL A 158 -3.47 9.95 -16.31
C VAL A 158 -4.34 11.13 -16.71
N ILE A 159 -4.62 12.06 -15.77
CA ILE A 159 -5.41 13.27 -16.01
C ILE A 159 -4.73 14.15 -17.07
N ALA A 160 -3.41 14.36 -16.95
CA ALA A 160 -2.66 15.15 -17.91
C ALA A 160 -2.60 14.49 -19.30
N SER A 161 -2.47 13.17 -19.37
CA SER A 161 -2.50 12.41 -20.63
C SER A 161 -3.86 12.52 -21.32
N ASN A 162 -4.95 12.34 -20.58
CA ASN A 162 -6.31 12.47 -21.08
C ASN A 162 -6.60 13.92 -21.58
N ALA A 163 -6.12 14.92 -20.85
CA ALA A 163 -6.26 16.32 -21.25
C ALA A 163 -5.50 16.63 -22.56
N GLY A 164 -4.34 16.02 -22.76
CA GLY A 164 -3.59 16.12 -24.02
C GLY A 164 -4.35 15.52 -25.19
N GLU A 165 -5.00 14.38 -24.99
CA GLU A 165 -5.85 13.72 -25.98
C GLU A 165 -7.08 14.59 -26.33
N LEU A 166 -7.80 15.08 -25.33
CA LEU A 166 -8.97 15.95 -25.50
C LEU A 166 -8.62 17.29 -26.19
N ALA A 167 -7.41 17.80 -25.94
CA ALA A 167 -6.91 19.02 -26.60
C ALA A 167 -6.38 18.78 -28.04
N GLY A 168 -6.48 17.55 -28.55
CA GLY A 168 -6.08 17.22 -29.93
C GLY A 168 -4.56 17.05 -30.13
N ALA A 169 -3.75 17.11 -29.06
CA ALA A 169 -2.29 16.91 -29.12
C ALA A 169 -1.86 15.44 -28.96
N GLY A 170 -2.82 14.57 -28.72
CA GLY A 170 -2.61 13.15 -28.45
C GLY A 170 -2.29 12.84 -26.98
N PRO A 171 -2.48 11.57 -26.54
CA PRO A 171 -2.19 11.14 -25.19
C PRO A 171 -0.69 11.00 -24.96
N ILE A 172 -0.24 11.26 -23.73
CA ILE A 172 1.12 10.91 -23.28
C ILE A 172 1.14 9.41 -23.01
N ARG A 173 1.94 8.65 -23.77
CA ARG A 173 1.96 7.19 -23.72
C ARG A 173 2.56 6.67 -22.40
N PHE A 174 2.34 5.38 -22.14
CA PHE A 174 2.70 4.73 -20.89
C PHE A 174 4.14 4.99 -20.44
N PHE A 175 5.13 4.75 -21.30
CA PHE A 175 6.55 4.93 -20.99
C PHE A 175 7.11 6.31 -21.38
N GLU A 176 6.37 7.16 -22.04
CA GLU A 176 6.84 8.51 -22.36
C GLU A 176 7.08 9.34 -21.10
N TRP A 177 6.34 9.06 -20.04
CA TRP A 177 6.59 9.66 -18.73
C TRP A 177 8.01 9.43 -18.20
N ALA A 178 8.68 8.29 -18.59
CA ALA A 178 10.06 8.03 -18.22
C ALA A 178 11.04 9.08 -18.74
N ILE A 179 10.70 9.80 -19.83
CA ILE A 179 11.54 10.86 -20.41
C ILE A 179 11.81 11.97 -19.40
N VAL A 180 10.80 12.33 -18.61
CA VAL A 180 10.93 13.30 -17.51
C VAL A 180 11.17 12.60 -16.16
N GLY A 181 10.63 11.40 -15.99
CA GLY A 181 10.72 10.63 -14.73
C GLY A 181 12.14 10.14 -14.43
N VAL A 182 12.86 9.63 -15.43
CA VAL A 182 14.24 9.12 -15.23
C VAL A 182 15.20 10.25 -14.84
N PRO A 183 15.29 11.38 -15.55
CA PRO A 183 16.13 12.49 -15.12
C PRO A 183 15.72 13.04 -13.75
N LEU A 184 14.40 13.14 -13.49
CA LEU A 184 13.88 13.62 -12.23
C LEU A 184 14.36 12.73 -11.06
N PHE A 185 14.12 11.42 -11.17
CA PHE A 185 14.50 10.44 -10.15
C PHE A 185 16.02 10.35 -9.98
N ALA A 186 16.78 10.32 -11.07
CA ALA A 186 18.24 10.26 -11.03
C ALA A 186 18.83 11.48 -10.31
N GLY A 187 18.37 12.70 -10.65
CA GLY A 187 18.80 13.91 -9.97
C GLY A 187 18.39 13.96 -8.51
N ALA A 188 17.17 13.55 -8.19
CA ALA A 188 16.72 13.43 -6.79
C ALA A 188 17.58 12.44 -5.99
N MET A 189 17.92 11.30 -6.58
CA MET A 189 18.82 10.31 -5.96
C MET A 189 20.21 10.90 -5.70
N VAL A 190 20.78 11.61 -6.66
CA VAL A 190 22.07 12.31 -6.47
C VAL A 190 21.99 13.35 -5.36
N ILE A 191 20.94 14.16 -5.32
CA ILE A 191 20.68 15.14 -4.28
C ILE A 191 20.60 14.46 -2.90
N ILE A 192 19.85 13.37 -2.79
CA ILE A 192 19.71 12.60 -1.54
C ILE A 192 21.06 12.05 -1.09
N LEU A 193 21.85 11.47 -1.99
CA LEU A 193 23.13 10.85 -1.63
C LEU A 193 24.18 11.88 -1.18
N ILE A 194 24.20 13.05 -1.81
CA ILE A 194 25.19 14.10 -1.50
C ILE A 194 24.76 14.94 -0.29
N PHE A 195 23.53 15.41 -0.29
CA PHE A 195 23.04 16.37 0.70
C PHE A 195 22.25 15.74 1.84
N GLY A 196 21.65 14.55 1.64
CA GLY A 196 20.87 13.85 2.66
C GLY A 196 21.60 13.68 3.99
N PRO A 197 22.85 13.17 4.03
CA PRO A 197 23.59 13.01 5.28
C PRO A 197 23.80 14.29 6.08
N HIS A 198 23.78 15.46 5.42
CA HIS A 198 24.02 16.77 6.02
C HIS A 198 22.73 17.53 6.38
N LEU A 199 21.66 17.34 5.59
CA LEU A 199 20.42 18.12 5.74
C LEU A 199 19.35 17.36 6.54
N LEU A 200 19.37 16.02 6.53
CA LEU A 200 18.40 15.23 7.27
C LEU A 200 18.78 15.14 8.75
N PRO A 201 17.81 15.25 9.66
CA PRO A 201 18.05 15.07 11.08
C PRO A 201 18.50 13.64 11.39
N LYS A 202 19.21 13.45 12.50
CA LYS A 202 19.62 12.14 13.01
C LYS A 202 18.77 11.82 14.24
N ARG A 203 17.49 11.49 14.02
CA ARG A 203 16.55 11.18 15.09
C ARG A 203 16.15 9.71 15.02
N ARG A 204 15.98 9.10 16.20
CA ARG A 204 15.35 7.78 16.35
C ARG A 204 13.96 8.01 16.94
N SER A 205 12.91 7.51 16.28
CA SER A 205 11.56 7.56 16.82
C SER A 205 11.40 6.55 17.94
N GLY A 206 10.81 6.97 19.05
CA GLY A 206 10.35 6.03 20.09
C GLY A 206 9.13 5.20 19.67
N SER A 207 8.50 5.58 18.55
CA SER A 207 7.33 4.89 17.95
C SER A 207 7.69 4.14 16.67
N LEU A 208 8.93 3.65 16.56
CA LEU A 208 9.29 2.76 15.46
C LEU A 208 8.39 1.52 15.52
N PRO A 209 7.74 1.12 14.43
CA PRO A 209 7.13 -0.20 14.37
C PRO A 209 8.20 -1.24 14.71
N VAL A 210 7.89 -2.14 15.61
CA VAL A 210 8.79 -3.23 15.98
C VAL A 210 9.07 -4.06 14.73
N ASP A 211 10.32 -4.51 14.54
CA ASP A 211 10.63 -5.50 13.50
C ASP A 211 9.97 -6.83 13.88
N LEU A 212 8.81 -7.08 13.29
CA LEU A 212 8.02 -8.29 13.51
C LEU A 212 8.37 -9.40 12.49
N SER A 213 9.38 -9.21 11.65
CA SER A 213 9.78 -10.23 10.66
C SER A 213 10.27 -11.53 11.30
N GLY A 214 10.79 -11.46 12.51
CA GLY A 214 11.17 -12.59 13.34
C GLY A 214 10.16 -12.94 14.45
N HIS A 215 9.00 -12.28 14.49
CA HIS A 215 8.04 -12.34 15.60
C HIS A 215 7.57 -13.77 15.90
N ALA A 216 7.25 -14.56 14.87
CA ALA A 216 6.86 -15.96 15.04
C ALA A 216 7.96 -16.80 15.71
N HIS A 217 9.23 -16.59 15.35
CA HIS A 217 10.36 -17.28 16.00
C HIS A 217 10.50 -16.86 17.47
N THR A 218 10.35 -15.57 17.76
CA THR A 218 10.40 -15.02 19.11
C THR A 218 9.28 -15.60 19.98
N LEU A 219 8.05 -15.63 19.46
CA LEU A 219 6.91 -16.23 20.20
C LEU A 219 7.11 -17.73 20.44
N VAL A 220 7.57 -18.47 19.43
CA VAL A 220 7.84 -19.91 19.54
C VAL A 220 8.94 -20.19 20.58
N GLU A 221 9.95 -19.33 20.69
CA GLU A 221 11.00 -19.43 21.71
C GLU A 221 10.53 -18.98 23.09
N GLN A 222 9.81 -17.88 23.19
CA GLN A 222 9.29 -17.31 24.43
C GLN A 222 8.33 -18.27 25.12
N TYR A 223 7.43 -18.91 24.36
CA TYR A 223 6.47 -19.88 24.87
C TYR A 223 6.98 -21.33 24.86
N ARG A 224 8.28 -21.55 24.61
CA ARG A 224 8.95 -22.89 24.61
C ARG A 224 8.22 -23.96 23.81
N ILE A 225 7.56 -23.56 22.71
CA ILE A 225 6.69 -24.46 21.96
C ILE A 225 7.48 -25.61 21.31
N LYS A 226 8.78 -25.42 21.05
CA LYS A 226 9.64 -26.45 20.40
C LYS A 226 9.76 -27.73 21.19
N ASP A 227 9.70 -27.65 22.53
CA ASP A 227 10.01 -28.78 23.38
C ASP A 227 8.91 -29.85 23.38
N ASP A 228 7.64 -29.44 23.14
CA ASP A 228 6.46 -30.29 23.17
C ASP A 228 5.83 -30.60 21.80
N MET A 229 6.48 -30.21 20.71
CA MET A 229 5.94 -30.37 19.36
C MET A 229 6.59 -31.52 18.60
N HIS A 230 5.73 -32.35 18.00
CA HIS A 230 6.14 -33.56 17.28
C HIS A 230 5.50 -33.60 15.88
N HIS A 231 6.29 -33.99 14.88
CA HIS A 231 5.82 -34.25 13.51
C HIS A 231 5.52 -35.72 13.35
N LEU A 232 4.27 -36.09 13.13
CA LEU A 232 3.81 -37.44 12.92
C LEU A 232 3.39 -37.64 11.46
N ARG A 233 4.11 -38.48 10.73
CA ARG A 233 3.77 -38.82 9.35
C ARG A 233 2.69 -39.87 9.29
N VAL A 234 1.65 -39.64 8.50
CA VAL A 234 0.56 -40.58 8.26
C VAL A 234 1.03 -41.71 7.32
N ARG A 235 0.90 -42.95 7.73
CA ARG A 235 1.23 -44.14 6.93
C ARG A 235 -0.03 -44.68 6.25
N ALA A 236 0.17 -45.50 5.19
CA ALA A 236 -0.92 -46.18 4.47
C ALA A 236 -1.80 -47.06 5.36
N SER A 237 -1.30 -47.51 6.52
CA SER A 237 -2.04 -48.32 7.51
C SER A 237 -2.71 -47.50 8.60
N SER A 238 -2.67 -46.17 8.55
CA SER A 238 -3.25 -45.33 9.61
C SER A 238 -4.78 -45.30 9.55
N PRO A 239 -5.46 -45.46 10.69
CA PRO A 239 -6.91 -45.29 10.76
C PRO A 239 -7.39 -43.87 10.45
N TYR A 240 -6.53 -42.88 10.48
CA TYR A 240 -6.86 -41.48 10.20
C TYR A 240 -7.02 -41.16 8.71
N LEU A 241 -6.68 -42.09 7.80
CA LEU A 241 -6.83 -41.90 6.36
C LEU A 241 -8.29 -41.60 5.98
N GLY A 242 -8.49 -40.51 5.25
CA GLY A 242 -9.80 -40.06 4.79
C GLY A 242 -10.63 -39.30 5.84
N MET A 243 -10.16 -39.18 7.09
CA MET A 243 -10.82 -38.39 8.12
C MET A 243 -10.54 -36.90 7.94
N SER A 244 -11.50 -36.06 8.32
CA SER A 244 -11.20 -34.64 8.50
C SER A 244 -10.51 -34.42 9.85
N ARG A 245 -9.79 -33.30 10.00
CA ARG A 245 -9.14 -32.94 11.27
C ARG A 245 -10.15 -32.91 12.45
N ALA A 246 -11.38 -32.49 12.17
CA ALA A 246 -12.43 -32.39 13.18
C ALA A 246 -12.96 -33.76 13.65
N ASP A 247 -12.80 -34.79 12.83
CA ASP A 247 -13.30 -36.15 13.13
C ASP A 247 -12.29 -36.99 13.89
N ILE A 248 -11.05 -36.48 14.10
CA ILE A 248 -10.00 -37.20 14.82
C ILE A 248 -10.27 -37.10 16.33
N ASP A 249 -10.63 -38.22 16.95
CA ASP A 249 -10.83 -38.30 18.39
C ASP A 249 -9.51 -38.47 19.14
N LEU A 250 -9.15 -37.49 19.96
CA LEU A 250 -7.98 -37.49 20.85
C LEU A 250 -8.32 -37.79 22.31
N ALA A 251 -9.58 -38.02 22.65
CA ALA A 251 -9.98 -38.30 24.05
C ALA A 251 -9.20 -39.46 24.70
N PRO A 252 -8.76 -40.52 23.96
CA PRO A 252 -7.92 -41.58 24.53
C PRO A 252 -6.47 -41.14 24.88
N TYR A 253 -6.05 -39.95 24.41
CA TYR A 253 -4.68 -39.44 24.56
C TYR A 253 -4.65 -38.10 25.30
N PRO A 254 -4.89 -38.09 26.64
CA PRO A 254 -4.96 -36.83 27.39
C PRO A 254 -3.61 -36.10 27.33
N GLY A 255 -3.68 -34.76 27.13
CA GLY A 255 -2.50 -33.91 26.97
C GLY A 255 -1.90 -33.88 25.57
N VAL A 256 -2.52 -34.55 24.59
CA VAL A 256 -2.13 -34.49 23.19
C VAL A 256 -3.14 -33.65 22.41
N SER A 257 -2.66 -32.75 21.57
CA SER A 257 -3.50 -31.94 20.68
C SER A 257 -2.90 -31.84 19.27
N ILE A 258 -3.76 -31.89 18.23
CA ILE A 258 -3.36 -31.67 16.84
C ILE A 258 -3.39 -30.17 16.57
N VAL A 259 -2.24 -29.61 16.31
CA VAL A 259 -2.08 -28.17 16.04
C VAL A 259 -2.29 -27.88 14.56
N SER A 260 -1.72 -28.69 13.67
CA SER A 260 -1.83 -28.48 12.21
C SER A 260 -1.78 -29.80 11.45
N LEU A 261 -2.39 -29.82 10.28
CA LEU A 261 -2.23 -30.87 9.27
C LEU A 261 -1.47 -30.29 8.09
N VAL A 262 -0.38 -30.92 7.71
CA VAL A 262 0.52 -30.45 6.63
C VAL A 262 0.63 -31.58 5.60
N ASP A 263 0.51 -31.25 4.32
CA ASP A 263 0.67 -32.23 3.25
C ASP A 263 2.12 -32.73 3.11
N ALA A 264 2.33 -33.77 2.33
CA ALA A 264 3.65 -34.36 2.09
C ALA A 264 4.66 -33.35 1.49
N GLU A 265 4.17 -32.26 0.92
CA GLU A 265 4.96 -31.19 0.26
C GLU A 265 5.18 -29.97 1.17
N GLY A 266 4.63 -29.99 2.39
CA GLY A 266 4.79 -28.90 3.36
C GLY A 266 3.80 -27.75 3.17
N VAL A 267 2.70 -27.93 2.42
CA VAL A 267 1.61 -26.97 2.25
C VAL A 267 0.45 -27.38 3.14
N GLU A 268 -0.09 -26.46 3.95
CA GLU A 268 -1.20 -26.74 4.85
C GLU A 268 -2.53 -26.95 4.10
N PRO A 269 -3.13 -28.15 4.13
CA PRO A 269 -4.41 -28.39 3.48
C PRO A 269 -5.55 -27.97 4.41
N THR A 270 -6.11 -26.80 4.21
CA THR A 270 -7.14 -26.20 5.08
C THR A 270 -8.46 -26.98 5.20
N GLN A 271 -8.79 -27.93 4.32
CA GLN A 271 -10.05 -28.70 4.35
C GLN A 271 -9.97 -30.08 3.67
N LYS A 272 -8.79 -30.60 3.37
CA LYS A 272 -8.68 -31.93 2.76
C LYS A 272 -8.73 -33.02 3.82
N PRO A 273 -9.36 -34.16 3.54
CA PRO A 273 -9.19 -35.37 4.37
C PRO A 273 -7.71 -35.75 4.43
N VAL A 274 -7.31 -36.32 5.59
CA VAL A 274 -5.96 -36.82 5.84
C VAL A 274 -5.56 -37.83 4.76
N ALA A 275 -4.44 -37.61 4.10
CA ALA A 275 -3.91 -38.51 3.07
C ALA A 275 -2.62 -39.21 3.53
N GLU A 276 -2.26 -40.29 2.83
CA GLU A 276 -0.98 -40.96 3.06
C GLU A 276 0.19 -40.03 2.76
N GLY A 277 1.14 -39.97 3.65
CA GLY A 277 2.32 -39.11 3.52
C GLY A 277 2.17 -37.75 4.18
N ASP A 278 0.96 -37.31 4.54
CA ASP A 278 0.70 -36.08 5.26
C ASP A 278 1.36 -36.10 6.66
N PHE A 279 1.58 -34.91 7.19
CA PHE A 279 2.16 -34.74 8.53
C PHE A 279 1.14 -34.10 9.47
N LEU A 280 0.94 -34.74 10.64
CA LEU A 280 0.23 -34.17 11.76
C LEU A 280 1.27 -33.46 12.65
N LEU A 281 1.14 -32.17 12.86
CA LEU A 281 1.86 -31.43 13.87
C LEU A 281 1.09 -31.56 15.18
N VAL A 282 1.67 -32.27 16.12
CA VAL A 282 1.03 -32.65 17.39
C VAL A 282 1.81 -32.03 18.54
N ARG A 283 1.09 -31.46 19.51
CA ARG A 283 1.64 -31.03 20.78
C ARG A 283 1.29 -32.04 21.89
N GLY A 284 2.27 -32.36 22.73
CA GLY A 284 2.07 -33.24 23.86
C GLY A 284 3.36 -33.81 24.37
N ASP A 285 3.30 -34.42 25.57
CA ASP A 285 4.43 -35.14 26.14
C ASP A 285 4.88 -36.29 25.22
N ALA A 286 6.18 -36.51 25.13
CA ALA A 286 6.77 -37.50 24.23
C ALA A 286 6.24 -38.92 24.44
N GLN A 287 5.86 -39.28 25.67
CA GLN A 287 5.30 -40.59 25.99
C GLN A 287 3.85 -40.71 25.47
N ALA A 288 3.03 -39.68 25.66
CA ALA A 288 1.65 -39.65 25.19
C ALA A 288 1.58 -39.60 23.65
N VAL A 289 2.47 -38.82 23.02
CA VAL A 289 2.61 -38.74 21.55
C VAL A 289 3.15 -40.07 20.99
N GLY A 290 4.08 -40.73 21.68
CA GLY A 290 4.58 -42.06 21.33
C GLY A 290 3.48 -43.12 21.32
N LYS A 291 2.56 -43.08 22.31
CA LYS A 291 1.40 -43.94 22.38
C LYS A 291 0.44 -43.69 21.21
N LEU A 292 0.08 -42.43 20.97
CA LEU A 292 -0.74 -42.02 19.81
C LEU A 292 -0.13 -42.54 18.48
N ALA A 293 1.18 -42.33 18.30
CA ALA A 293 1.87 -42.76 17.10
C ALA A 293 1.85 -44.28 16.90
N GLY A 294 2.00 -45.05 18.00
CA GLY A 294 1.91 -46.51 17.97
C GLY A 294 0.51 -47.02 17.63
N ASP A 295 -0.50 -46.51 18.35
CA ASP A 295 -1.88 -46.97 18.22
C ASP A 295 -2.50 -46.60 16.88
N MET A 296 -2.13 -45.41 16.32
CA MET A 296 -2.69 -44.87 15.08
C MET A 296 -1.76 -45.06 13.86
N HIS A 297 -0.75 -45.91 13.98
CA HIS A 297 0.22 -46.26 12.94
C HIS A 297 0.87 -45.04 12.27
N LEU A 298 1.24 -44.03 13.06
CA LEU A 298 1.93 -42.84 12.63
C LEU A 298 3.45 -43.00 12.79
N ALA A 299 4.24 -42.32 12.01
CA ALA A 299 5.70 -42.34 12.12
C ALA A 299 6.21 -41.01 12.71
N ILE A 300 6.93 -41.08 13.84
CA ILE A 300 7.57 -39.89 14.42
C ILE A 300 8.76 -39.50 13.53
N ARG A 301 8.76 -38.27 13.03
CA ARG A 301 9.89 -37.69 12.27
C ARG A 301 10.74 -36.85 13.23
N LYS A 302 12.04 -37.12 13.24
CA LYS A 302 12.99 -36.21 13.89
C LYS A 302 13.04 -34.89 13.11
N PRO A 303 13.04 -33.71 13.78
CA PRO A 303 13.22 -32.44 13.08
C PRO A 303 14.53 -32.46 12.31
N ASN A 304 14.48 -32.21 11.01
CA ASN A 304 15.71 -32.01 10.19
C ASN A 304 16.30 -30.64 10.58
N ALA A 305 17.60 -30.60 10.82
CA ALA A 305 18.31 -29.43 11.33
C ALA A 305 18.36 -28.22 10.35
N GLU A 306 17.93 -28.38 9.10
CA GLU A 306 17.97 -27.33 8.09
C GLU A 306 16.63 -27.22 7.38
N GLY A 307 15.75 -26.30 7.85
CA GLY A 307 14.60 -25.80 7.10
C GLY A 307 13.21 -26.04 7.66
N ASP A 308 12.96 -27.03 8.49
CA ASP A 308 11.65 -27.29 9.13
C ASP A 308 11.54 -26.55 10.49
N SER A 309 11.52 -25.22 10.47
CA SER A 309 11.25 -24.46 11.69
C SER A 309 9.76 -24.59 12.03
N ILE A 310 9.46 -25.06 13.24
CA ILE A 310 8.09 -25.09 13.81
C ILE A 310 7.41 -23.73 13.63
N ALA A 311 8.18 -22.64 13.76
CA ALA A 311 7.70 -21.30 13.48
C ALA A 311 7.16 -21.14 12.05
N ASN A 312 7.81 -21.74 11.05
CA ASN A 312 7.33 -21.67 9.65
C ASN A 312 6.05 -22.48 9.41
N THR A 313 5.86 -23.56 10.16
CA THR A 313 4.64 -24.38 10.08
C THR A 313 3.47 -23.69 10.75
N LEU A 314 3.69 -23.07 11.93
CA LEU A 314 2.66 -22.38 12.69
C LEU A 314 2.33 -21.00 12.10
N PHE A 315 3.29 -20.37 11.45
CA PHE A 315 3.19 -19.07 10.85
C PHE A 315 3.48 -19.15 9.37
N ASN A 316 2.43 -19.23 8.59
CA ASN A 316 2.49 -19.37 7.14
C ASN A 316 1.44 -18.47 6.43
N ARG A 317 1.16 -18.75 5.17
CA ARG A 317 0.23 -17.97 4.34
C ARG A 317 -1.23 -18.08 4.76
N SER A 318 -1.63 -19.23 5.30
CA SER A 318 -3.00 -19.55 5.68
C SER A 318 -3.25 -19.35 7.17
N SER A 319 -2.22 -19.49 8.00
CA SER A 319 -2.32 -19.42 9.44
C SER A 319 -1.26 -18.52 10.08
N GLY A 320 -1.57 -17.99 11.25
CA GLY A 320 -0.72 -17.09 12.00
C GLY A 320 -0.74 -17.36 13.49
N LEU A 321 0.14 -16.66 14.19
CA LEU A 321 0.21 -16.60 15.65
C LEU A 321 -0.18 -15.20 16.11
N ALA A 322 -0.90 -15.12 17.22
CA ALA A 322 -1.21 -13.86 17.88
C ALA A 322 -1.10 -14.01 19.40
N GLU A 323 -0.45 -13.04 20.02
CA GLU A 323 -0.42 -12.93 21.48
C GLU A 323 -1.52 -11.99 21.94
N VAL A 324 -2.32 -12.45 22.92
CA VAL A 324 -3.39 -11.65 23.52
C VAL A 324 -3.27 -11.63 25.03
N VAL A 325 -3.74 -10.54 25.64
CA VAL A 325 -3.78 -10.35 27.09
C VAL A 325 -5.23 -10.29 27.55
N ILE A 326 -5.54 -10.94 28.67
CA ILE A 326 -6.87 -10.91 29.27
C ILE A 326 -7.07 -9.61 30.05
N PRO A 327 -7.95 -8.70 29.58
CA PRO A 327 -8.19 -7.41 30.24
C PRO A 327 -9.07 -7.56 31.50
N PRO A 328 -9.08 -6.55 32.41
CA PRO A 328 -9.82 -6.62 33.67
C PRO A 328 -11.34 -6.80 33.55
N ARG A 329 -11.93 -6.51 32.39
CA ARG A 329 -13.37 -6.62 32.14
C ARG A 329 -13.77 -7.80 31.25
N SER A 330 -12.84 -8.72 30.99
CA SER A 330 -13.09 -9.88 30.14
C SER A 330 -14.03 -10.89 30.81
N ALA A 331 -15.03 -11.36 30.08
CA ALA A 331 -15.87 -12.48 30.50
C ALA A 331 -15.15 -13.84 30.49
N LEU A 332 -13.94 -13.89 29.95
CA LEU A 332 -13.09 -15.09 29.92
C LEU A 332 -12.43 -15.36 31.29
N ILE A 333 -12.42 -14.40 32.21
CA ILE A 333 -11.85 -14.55 33.54
C ILE A 333 -12.58 -15.66 34.30
N GLY A 334 -11.82 -16.60 34.88
CA GLY A 334 -12.35 -17.76 35.58
C GLY A 334 -12.69 -18.96 34.69
N GLN A 335 -12.68 -18.80 33.38
CA GLN A 335 -12.84 -19.93 32.47
C GLN A 335 -11.61 -20.84 32.55
N THR A 336 -11.86 -22.14 32.47
CA THR A 336 -10.82 -23.15 32.50
C THR A 336 -10.30 -23.41 31.09
N VAL A 337 -9.00 -23.26 30.92
CA VAL A 337 -8.31 -23.43 29.62
C VAL A 337 -7.04 -24.25 29.80
N PHE A 338 -6.58 -24.84 28.70
CA PHE A 338 -5.32 -25.59 28.66
C PHE A 338 -4.66 -25.41 27.26
N PRO A 339 -3.34 -25.54 27.17
CA PRO A 339 -2.64 -25.52 25.89
C PRO A 339 -3.12 -26.66 24.98
N GLY A 340 -3.47 -26.34 23.75
CA GLY A 340 -4.10 -27.25 22.78
C GLY A 340 -5.61 -27.17 22.74
N MET A 341 -6.26 -26.46 23.67
CA MET A 341 -7.70 -26.22 23.64
C MET A 341 -8.06 -25.31 22.46
N THR A 342 -9.14 -25.65 21.75
CA THR A 342 -9.74 -24.77 20.77
C THR A 342 -10.66 -23.75 21.44
N THR A 343 -10.76 -22.55 20.88
CA THR A 343 -11.77 -21.57 21.30
C THR A 343 -13.19 -22.12 21.07
N HIS A 344 -14.18 -21.49 21.69
CA HIS A 344 -15.57 -21.98 21.65
C HIS A 344 -16.11 -22.18 20.24
N ASP A 345 -15.68 -21.36 19.29
CA ASP A 345 -16.06 -21.46 17.86
C ASP A 345 -15.19 -22.47 17.07
N GLY A 346 -14.18 -23.09 17.70
CA GLY A 346 -13.28 -24.05 17.07
C GLY A 346 -12.24 -23.47 16.11
N ASP A 347 -12.23 -22.16 15.91
CA ASP A 347 -11.44 -21.48 14.89
C ASP A 347 -9.99 -21.18 15.31
N LEU A 348 -9.73 -21.05 16.63
CA LEU A 348 -8.41 -20.74 17.17
C LEU A 348 -7.96 -21.81 18.17
N ILE A 349 -6.64 -22.03 18.28
CA ILE A 349 -6.03 -22.96 19.23
C ILE A 349 -5.15 -22.17 20.19
N ILE A 350 -5.28 -22.45 21.49
CA ILE A 350 -4.41 -21.90 22.53
C ILE A 350 -3.11 -22.71 22.54
N LEU A 351 -2.02 -22.14 22.08
CA LEU A 351 -0.71 -22.79 22.07
C LEU A 351 0.05 -22.66 23.40
N GLY A 352 -0.17 -21.59 24.14
CA GLY A 352 0.53 -21.34 25.38
C GLY A 352 -0.19 -20.34 26.27
N ILE A 353 0.09 -20.41 27.55
CA ILE A 353 -0.47 -19.51 28.57
C ILE A 353 0.69 -19.06 29.45
N GLN A 354 0.86 -17.73 29.60
CA GLN A 354 1.86 -17.13 30.48
C GLN A 354 1.20 -16.24 31.51
N ARG A 355 1.73 -16.25 32.72
CA ARG A 355 1.31 -15.40 33.84
C ARG A 355 2.52 -14.74 34.47
N GLY A 356 2.56 -13.38 34.40
CA GLY A 356 3.70 -12.63 34.91
C GLY A 356 5.03 -12.97 34.22
N GLY A 357 5.00 -13.37 32.94
CA GLY A 357 6.18 -13.73 32.15
C GLY A 357 6.70 -15.19 32.35
N TYR A 358 5.97 -16.01 33.09
CA TYR A 358 6.30 -17.43 33.31
C TYR A 358 5.24 -18.32 32.68
N ASP A 359 5.65 -19.41 32.04
CA ASP A 359 4.72 -20.41 31.51
C ASP A 359 3.92 -21.04 32.64
N VAL A 360 2.63 -21.19 32.42
CA VAL A 360 1.75 -21.89 33.35
C VAL A 360 1.87 -23.38 33.04
N GLU A 361 2.70 -24.08 33.83
CA GLU A 361 3.04 -25.51 33.64
C GLU A 361 1.86 -26.47 33.88
N SER A 362 0.72 -26.00 34.40
CA SER A 362 -0.44 -26.87 34.67
C SER A 362 -1.22 -27.12 33.38
N ASN A 363 -1.54 -28.38 33.11
CA ASN A 363 -2.34 -28.80 31.97
C ASN A 363 -3.75 -28.15 31.92
N ILE A 364 -4.27 -27.71 33.04
CA ILE A 364 -5.59 -27.07 33.19
C ILE A 364 -5.45 -25.87 34.11
N THR A 365 -5.78 -24.67 33.63
CA THR A 365 -5.71 -23.45 34.46
C THR A 365 -6.94 -22.56 34.29
N GLN A 366 -7.28 -21.81 35.33
CA GLN A 366 -8.31 -20.76 35.24
C GLN A 366 -7.67 -19.43 34.80
N LEU A 367 -8.25 -18.80 33.78
CA LEU A 367 -7.80 -17.52 33.29
C LEU A 367 -7.94 -16.41 34.33
N ARG A 368 -6.92 -15.56 34.43
CA ARG A 368 -6.86 -14.40 35.32
C ARG A 368 -6.56 -13.15 34.53
N ILE A 369 -6.82 -12.01 35.14
CA ILE A 369 -6.44 -10.71 34.59
C ILE A 369 -4.92 -10.67 34.35
N GLY A 370 -4.51 -10.20 33.16
CA GLY A 370 -3.10 -10.10 32.80
C GLY A 370 -2.46 -11.41 32.34
N ASP A 371 -3.22 -12.50 32.19
CA ASP A 371 -2.71 -13.71 31.54
C ASP A 371 -2.50 -13.44 30.06
N HIS A 372 -1.37 -13.90 29.53
CA HIS A 372 -1.03 -13.89 28.14
C HIS A 372 -1.36 -15.23 27.51
N LEU A 373 -2.08 -15.21 26.40
CA LEU A 373 -2.41 -16.39 25.61
C LEU A 373 -1.75 -16.29 24.24
N LEU A 374 -1.07 -17.34 23.83
CA LEU A 374 -0.62 -17.48 22.45
C LEU A 374 -1.66 -18.29 21.67
N LEU A 375 -2.25 -17.66 20.68
CA LEU A 375 -3.29 -18.22 19.83
C LEU A 375 -2.74 -18.53 18.44
N GLN A 376 -3.20 -19.62 17.85
CA GLN A 376 -2.92 -20.02 16.46
C GLN A 376 -4.23 -20.27 15.74
N GLY A 377 -4.31 -19.81 14.49
CA GLY A 377 -5.46 -20.03 13.62
C GLY A 377 -5.27 -19.45 12.23
N THR A 378 -6.30 -19.55 11.40
CA THR A 378 -6.28 -18.89 10.11
C THR A 378 -6.29 -17.37 10.28
N TRP A 379 -5.71 -16.63 9.33
CA TRP A 379 -5.71 -15.17 9.38
C TRP A 379 -7.12 -14.58 9.47
N GLU A 380 -8.09 -15.22 8.80
CA GLU A 380 -9.49 -14.80 8.85
C GLU A 380 -10.10 -14.99 10.24
N ALA A 381 -9.81 -16.12 10.89
CA ALA A 381 -10.23 -16.39 12.26
C ALA A 381 -9.58 -15.42 13.26
N LEU A 382 -8.28 -15.16 13.11
CA LEU A 382 -7.57 -14.19 13.95
C LEU A 382 -8.18 -12.79 13.79
N ASP A 383 -8.41 -12.31 12.57
CA ASP A 383 -9.01 -10.98 12.32
C ASP A 383 -10.43 -10.88 12.90
N LYS A 384 -11.23 -11.95 12.80
CA LYS A 384 -12.59 -12.01 13.33
C LYS A 384 -12.63 -11.97 14.85
N HIS A 385 -11.85 -12.84 15.51
CA HIS A 385 -11.95 -13.03 16.95
C HIS A 385 -11.09 -12.06 17.78
N LEU A 386 -10.02 -11.52 17.20
CA LEU A 386 -9.18 -10.53 17.89
C LEU A 386 -9.73 -9.10 17.85
N SER A 387 -10.80 -8.86 17.11
CA SER A 387 -11.58 -7.62 17.18
C SER A 387 -12.53 -7.57 18.39
N ASP A 388 -12.65 -8.68 19.16
CA ASP A 388 -13.50 -8.78 20.34
C ASP A 388 -12.87 -8.02 21.52
N PRO A 389 -13.60 -7.13 22.22
CA PRO A 389 -13.13 -6.42 23.40
C PRO A 389 -12.80 -7.34 24.62
N GLN A 390 -13.08 -8.65 24.53
CA GLN A 390 -12.75 -9.63 25.56
C GLN A 390 -11.24 -9.91 25.67
N VAL A 391 -10.47 -9.59 24.64
CA VAL A 391 -9.02 -9.77 24.60
C VAL A 391 -8.33 -8.50 24.11
N LEU A 392 -7.13 -8.23 24.62
CA LEU A 392 -6.26 -7.17 24.11
C LEU A 392 -5.13 -7.81 23.30
N VAL A 393 -5.05 -7.46 22.04
CA VAL A 393 -4.00 -7.95 21.13
C VAL A 393 -2.70 -7.19 21.41
N VAL A 394 -1.60 -7.90 21.61
CA VAL A 394 -0.28 -7.31 21.85
C VAL A 394 0.26 -6.72 20.54
N ASP A 395 0.25 -7.51 19.47
CA ASP A 395 0.67 -7.08 18.14
C ASP A 395 -0.42 -7.42 17.11
N SER A 396 -0.80 -6.43 16.31
CA SER A 396 -1.84 -6.61 15.29
C SER A 396 -1.46 -7.71 14.29
N PRO A 397 -2.30 -8.76 14.13
CA PRO A 397 -2.04 -9.86 13.20
C PRO A 397 -1.81 -9.37 11.77
N GLU A 398 -2.52 -8.32 11.36
CA GLU A 398 -2.37 -7.72 10.03
C GLU A 398 -0.99 -7.12 9.82
N VAL A 399 -0.41 -6.44 10.82
CA VAL A 399 0.94 -5.87 10.75
C VAL A 399 1.98 -6.98 10.71
N VAL A 400 1.82 -8.01 11.55
CA VAL A 400 2.70 -9.19 11.59
C VAL A 400 2.69 -9.91 10.24
N ARG A 401 1.49 -10.15 9.69
CA ARG A 401 1.32 -10.78 8.38
C ARG A 401 2.01 -10.02 7.26
N ARG A 402 1.85 -8.69 7.21
CA ARG A 402 2.47 -7.84 6.18
C ARG A 402 3.99 -7.87 6.21
N GLN A 403 4.60 -8.04 7.38
CA GLN A 403 6.07 -8.04 7.52
C GLN A 403 6.71 -9.41 7.31
N ALA A 404 6.04 -10.50 7.63
CA ALA A 404 6.64 -11.82 7.74
C ALA A 404 6.25 -12.81 6.63
N VAL A 405 5.11 -12.62 5.94
CA VAL A 405 4.63 -13.57 4.94
C VAL A 405 5.26 -13.32 3.58
N ALA A 406 5.99 -14.32 3.08
CA ALA A 406 6.53 -14.34 1.71
C ALA A 406 5.41 -14.42 0.65
N LEU A 407 5.77 -14.33 -0.65
CA LEU A 407 4.89 -14.37 -1.83
C LEU A 407 3.69 -15.32 -1.66
N SER A 408 2.46 -14.80 -1.85
CA SER A 408 1.26 -15.63 -1.92
C SER A 408 1.17 -16.37 -3.27
N ARG A 409 0.35 -17.41 -3.36
CA ARG A 409 0.10 -18.12 -4.64
C ARG A 409 -0.38 -17.17 -5.74
N GLY A 410 -1.20 -16.18 -5.39
CA GLY A 410 -1.69 -15.15 -6.33
C GLY A 410 -0.65 -14.13 -6.80
N ALA A 411 0.60 -14.19 -6.33
CA ALA A 411 1.63 -13.20 -6.72
C ALA A 411 2.04 -13.32 -8.19
N TYR A 412 2.17 -14.55 -8.68
CA TYR A 412 2.53 -14.79 -10.09
C TYR A 412 1.39 -14.36 -11.02
N GLU A 413 0.14 -14.65 -10.64
CA GLU A 413 -1.05 -14.22 -11.34
C GLU A 413 -1.16 -12.69 -11.34
N ALA A 414 -0.93 -12.04 -10.20
CA ALA A 414 -0.94 -10.58 -10.10
C ALA A 414 0.12 -9.92 -10.98
N ILE A 415 1.34 -10.44 -10.97
CA ILE A 415 2.42 -9.98 -11.84
C ILE A 415 2.07 -10.22 -13.31
N GLY A 416 1.53 -11.39 -13.65
CA GLY A 416 1.07 -11.71 -15.01
C GLY A 416 0.00 -10.73 -15.50
N ILE A 417 -1.01 -10.43 -14.67
CA ILE A 417 -2.07 -9.44 -14.98
C ILE A 417 -1.47 -8.05 -15.15
N LEU A 418 -0.51 -7.65 -14.30
CA LEU A 418 0.16 -6.36 -14.45
C LEU A 418 0.94 -6.27 -15.77
N VAL A 419 1.66 -7.33 -16.15
CA VAL A 419 2.38 -7.38 -17.43
C VAL A 419 1.39 -7.26 -18.60
N VAL A 420 0.27 -7.97 -18.55
CA VAL A 420 -0.80 -7.86 -19.57
C VAL A 420 -1.33 -6.44 -19.63
N LEU A 421 -1.62 -5.79 -18.50
CA LEU A 421 -2.04 -4.39 -18.47
C LEU A 421 -1.02 -3.48 -19.14
N VAL A 422 0.26 -3.59 -18.78
CA VAL A 422 1.34 -2.78 -19.38
C VAL A 422 1.43 -2.99 -20.88
N VAL A 423 1.32 -4.23 -21.35
CA VAL A 423 1.30 -4.53 -22.80
C VAL A 423 0.10 -3.90 -23.49
N LEU A 424 -1.12 -4.05 -22.93
CA LEU A 424 -2.34 -3.45 -23.50
C LEU A 424 -2.25 -1.93 -23.57
N LEU A 425 -1.75 -1.28 -22.51
CA LEU A 425 -1.59 0.18 -22.48
C LEU A 425 -0.48 0.68 -23.42
N THR A 426 0.58 -0.11 -23.59
CA THR A 426 1.71 0.27 -24.47
C THR A 426 1.37 0.10 -25.94
N THR A 427 0.65 -0.98 -26.28
CA THR A 427 0.24 -1.28 -27.66
C THR A 427 -1.00 -0.52 -28.11
N ASN A 428 -1.71 0.15 -27.18
CA ASN A 428 -3.01 0.78 -27.44
C ASN A 428 -4.03 -0.17 -28.13
N ALA A 429 -3.95 -1.47 -27.82
CA ALA A 429 -4.81 -2.48 -28.44
C ALA A 429 -6.29 -2.30 -28.08
N VAL A 430 -6.56 -1.74 -26.89
CA VAL A 430 -7.91 -1.39 -26.41
C VAL A 430 -7.85 -0.06 -25.64
N PRO A 431 -8.97 0.65 -25.50
CA PRO A 431 -9.02 1.88 -24.70
C PRO A 431 -8.52 1.63 -23.26
N PRO A 432 -7.74 2.56 -22.67
CA PRO A 432 -7.10 2.37 -21.37
C PRO A 432 -8.06 1.96 -20.24
N ALA A 433 -9.25 2.54 -20.19
CA ALA A 433 -10.26 2.21 -19.19
C ALA A 433 -10.72 0.75 -19.30
N ILE A 434 -10.92 0.26 -20.54
CA ILE A 434 -11.32 -1.13 -20.78
C ILE A 434 -10.20 -2.09 -20.40
N ALA A 435 -8.94 -1.79 -20.78
CA ALA A 435 -7.78 -2.59 -20.39
C ALA A 435 -7.68 -2.74 -18.86
N ALA A 436 -7.84 -1.63 -18.13
CA ALA A 436 -7.76 -1.64 -16.68
C ALA A 436 -8.91 -2.41 -16.03
N VAL A 437 -10.16 -2.24 -16.51
CA VAL A 437 -11.33 -2.97 -15.99
C VAL A 437 -11.21 -4.49 -16.24
N LEU A 438 -10.73 -4.90 -17.42
CA LEU A 438 -10.47 -6.31 -17.71
C LEU A 438 -9.42 -6.89 -16.76
N CYS A 439 -8.32 -6.19 -16.52
CA CYS A 439 -7.27 -6.62 -15.61
C CYS A 439 -7.74 -6.62 -14.14
N ALA A 440 -8.50 -5.62 -13.71
CA ALA A 440 -9.11 -5.59 -12.37
C ALA A 440 -10.11 -6.76 -12.18
N GLY A 441 -10.93 -7.05 -13.19
CA GLY A 441 -11.81 -8.22 -13.20
C GLY A 441 -11.03 -9.55 -13.13
N ALA A 442 -9.91 -9.64 -13.86
CA ALA A 442 -9.04 -10.82 -13.83
C ALA A 442 -8.44 -11.05 -12.42
N MET A 443 -8.09 -9.99 -11.66
CA MET A 443 -7.63 -10.10 -10.27
C MET A 443 -8.66 -10.84 -9.38
N VAL A 444 -9.96 -10.59 -9.59
CA VAL A 444 -11.04 -11.23 -8.82
C VAL A 444 -11.28 -12.65 -9.31
N VAL A 445 -11.38 -12.85 -10.63
CA VAL A 445 -11.67 -14.16 -11.24
C VAL A 445 -10.56 -15.17 -10.92
N MET A 446 -9.30 -14.74 -10.96
CA MET A 446 -8.14 -15.56 -10.60
C MET A 446 -7.92 -15.66 -9.08
N ARG A 447 -8.84 -15.10 -8.27
CA ARG A 447 -8.80 -15.13 -6.80
C ARG A 447 -7.53 -14.52 -6.20
N VAL A 448 -6.93 -13.56 -6.87
CA VAL A 448 -5.83 -12.76 -6.32
C VAL A 448 -6.33 -11.89 -5.18
N ILE A 449 -7.53 -11.30 -5.37
CA ILE A 449 -8.25 -10.53 -4.35
C ILE A 449 -9.70 -11.02 -4.23
N THR A 450 -10.28 -10.79 -3.05
CA THR A 450 -11.70 -11.03 -2.78
C THR A 450 -12.55 -9.82 -3.15
N LEU A 451 -13.87 -10.01 -3.36
CA LEU A 451 -14.78 -8.89 -3.60
C LEU A 451 -14.75 -7.80 -2.51
N PRO A 452 -14.74 -8.13 -1.21
CA PRO A 452 -14.57 -7.11 -0.17
C PRO A 452 -13.26 -6.32 -0.29
N GLN A 453 -12.15 -6.98 -0.65
CA GLN A 453 -10.86 -6.32 -0.89
C GLN A 453 -10.90 -5.41 -2.12
N LEU A 454 -11.59 -5.81 -3.19
CA LEU A 454 -11.81 -4.95 -4.36
C LEU A 454 -12.52 -3.65 -3.95
N TYR A 455 -13.63 -3.72 -3.23
CA TYR A 455 -14.38 -2.53 -2.81
C TYR A 455 -13.59 -1.62 -1.86
N ARG A 456 -12.80 -2.20 -0.96
CA ARG A 456 -11.92 -1.45 -0.05
C ARG A 456 -10.69 -0.88 -0.75
N GLY A 457 -10.23 -1.50 -1.83
CA GLY A 457 -9.08 -1.07 -2.61
C GLY A 457 -9.33 0.17 -3.45
N VAL A 458 -10.59 0.46 -3.79
CA VAL A 458 -10.96 1.69 -4.48
C VAL A 458 -10.96 2.86 -3.51
N ASP A 459 -10.13 3.86 -3.75
CA ASP A 459 -10.22 5.15 -3.06
C ASP A 459 -11.39 5.96 -3.63
N TRP A 460 -12.57 5.73 -3.08
CA TRP A 460 -13.81 6.41 -3.46
C TRP A 460 -13.70 7.92 -3.34
N ASN A 461 -12.93 8.43 -2.37
CA ASN A 461 -12.71 9.86 -2.21
C ASN A 461 -12.02 10.46 -3.43
N THR A 462 -10.98 9.80 -3.94
CA THR A 462 -10.29 10.20 -5.18
C THR A 462 -11.22 10.09 -6.41
N CYS A 463 -11.99 9.02 -6.55
CA CYS A 463 -12.92 8.84 -7.67
C CYS A 463 -14.01 9.91 -7.69
N ILE A 464 -14.64 10.19 -6.54
CA ILE A 464 -15.68 11.21 -6.40
C ILE A 464 -15.10 12.61 -6.61
N LEU A 465 -13.90 12.87 -6.10
CA LEU A 465 -13.20 14.14 -6.32
C LEU A 465 -12.99 14.42 -7.81
N ILE A 466 -12.46 13.45 -8.55
CA ILE A 466 -12.19 13.60 -9.99
C ILE A 466 -13.51 13.78 -10.74
N GLY A 467 -14.51 12.92 -10.48
CA GLY A 467 -15.83 13.00 -11.09
C GLY A 467 -16.53 14.35 -10.83
N GLY A 468 -16.36 14.91 -9.62
CA GLY A 468 -16.93 16.21 -9.25
C GLY A 468 -16.17 17.43 -9.81
N LEU A 469 -14.87 17.28 -10.14
CA LEU A 469 -14.08 18.38 -10.70
C LEU A 469 -14.08 18.44 -12.24
N ILE A 470 -14.43 17.37 -12.95
CA ILE A 470 -14.61 17.40 -14.42
C ILE A 470 -15.66 18.44 -14.83
N PRO A 471 -16.84 18.52 -14.21
CA PRO A 471 -17.82 19.58 -14.49
C PRO A 471 -17.26 21.00 -14.28
N MET A 472 -16.40 21.19 -13.29
CA MET A 472 -15.74 22.47 -13.05
C MET A 472 -14.83 22.86 -14.22
N ALA A 473 -14.03 21.92 -14.73
CA ALA A 473 -13.19 22.15 -15.91
C ALA A 473 -14.03 22.53 -17.14
N THR A 474 -15.15 21.83 -17.36
CA THR A 474 -16.13 22.14 -18.42
C THR A 474 -16.70 23.54 -18.25
N ALA A 475 -17.11 23.93 -17.03
CA ALA A 475 -17.63 25.27 -16.75
C ALA A 475 -16.57 26.36 -17.02
N MET A 476 -15.33 26.15 -16.57
CA MET A 476 -14.23 27.10 -16.80
C MET A 476 -13.95 27.31 -18.30
N THR A 477 -14.03 26.24 -19.08
CA THR A 477 -13.84 26.30 -20.54
C THR A 477 -15.02 27.02 -21.22
N ASN A 478 -16.26 26.61 -20.94
CA ASN A 478 -17.47 27.14 -21.56
C ASN A 478 -17.72 28.62 -21.24
N THR A 479 -17.33 29.07 -20.04
CA THR A 479 -17.49 30.48 -19.63
C THR A 479 -16.31 31.37 -20.03
N GLY A 480 -15.23 30.82 -20.60
CA GLY A 480 -14.02 31.52 -20.94
C GLY A 480 -13.12 31.90 -19.75
N LEU A 481 -13.44 31.43 -18.53
CA LEU A 481 -12.64 31.74 -17.34
C LEU A 481 -11.21 31.20 -17.47
N ALA A 482 -11.05 29.99 -18.02
CA ALA A 482 -9.73 29.40 -18.22
C ALA A 482 -8.83 30.25 -19.11
N GLY A 483 -9.38 30.82 -20.22
CA GLY A 483 -8.67 31.76 -21.11
C GLY A 483 -8.28 33.05 -20.39
N LEU A 484 -9.18 33.66 -19.61
CA LEU A 484 -8.86 34.86 -18.82
C LEU A 484 -7.72 34.65 -17.85
N ILE A 485 -7.70 33.49 -17.17
CA ILE A 485 -6.60 33.14 -16.25
C ILE A 485 -5.32 32.93 -17.06
N GLY A 486 -5.40 32.24 -18.20
CA GLY A 486 -4.29 32.06 -19.14
C GLY A 486 -3.67 33.38 -19.58
N ASP A 487 -4.49 34.34 -20.02
CA ASP A 487 -4.06 35.69 -20.38
C ASP A 487 -3.32 36.42 -19.26
N HIS A 488 -3.83 36.30 -18.01
CA HIS A 488 -3.17 36.89 -16.85
C HIS A 488 -1.82 36.24 -16.57
N VAL A 489 -1.71 34.90 -16.68
CA VAL A 489 -0.44 34.19 -16.55
C VAL A 489 0.54 34.64 -17.63
N ILE A 490 0.09 34.75 -18.88
CA ILE A 490 0.90 35.25 -20.02
C ILE A 490 1.40 36.66 -19.76
N ARG A 491 0.54 37.58 -19.30
CA ARG A 491 0.93 38.99 -19.00
C ARG A 491 1.95 39.07 -17.87
N LEU A 492 1.83 38.22 -16.85
CA LEU A 492 2.76 38.20 -15.70
C LEU A 492 4.14 37.63 -16.09
N VAL A 493 4.18 36.65 -16.99
CA VAL A 493 5.38 35.86 -17.30
C VAL A 493 5.80 35.97 -18.76
N GLY A 494 4.96 36.57 -19.63
CA GLY A 494 5.00 36.46 -21.06
C GLY A 494 6.19 37.09 -21.80
N GLY A 495 7.01 37.91 -21.13
CA GLY A 495 8.27 38.39 -21.71
C GLY A 495 9.34 37.31 -21.93
N GLY A 496 9.17 36.10 -21.35
CA GLY A 496 10.13 35.00 -21.41
C GLY A 496 9.73 33.82 -22.35
N GLY A 497 8.62 33.97 -23.11
CA GLY A 497 8.15 32.93 -24.03
C GLY A 497 7.55 31.68 -23.38
N PRO A 498 7.25 30.59 -24.13
CA PRO A 498 6.52 29.41 -23.64
C PRO A 498 7.20 28.69 -22.46
N ARG A 499 8.55 28.72 -22.38
CA ARG A 499 9.29 28.15 -21.26
C ARG A 499 9.04 28.88 -19.93
N ALA A 500 8.94 30.20 -19.98
CA ALA A 500 8.66 31.00 -18.79
C ALA A 500 7.21 30.75 -18.32
N VAL A 501 6.28 30.55 -19.23
CA VAL A 501 4.90 30.16 -18.92
C VAL A 501 4.87 28.75 -18.29
N SER A 502 5.61 27.79 -18.85
CA SER A 502 5.76 26.47 -18.21
C SER A 502 6.28 26.56 -16.78
N ALA A 503 7.29 27.41 -16.53
CA ALA A 503 7.82 27.65 -15.19
C ALA A 503 6.76 28.29 -14.27
N GLY A 504 6.02 29.27 -14.75
CA GLY A 504 4.92 29.90 -14.00
C GLY A 504 3.82 28.89 -13.61
N LEU A 505 3.37 28.07 -14.56
CA LEU A 505 2.38 27.02 -14.31
C LEU A 505 2.91 25.96 -13.32
N PHE A 506 4.18 25.56 -13.44
CA PHE A 506 4.83 24.66 -12.49
C PHE A 506 4.83 25.25 -11.08
N ILE A 507 5.27 26.51 -10.93
CA ILE A 507 5.36 27.19 -9.63
C ILE A 507 3.98 27.31 -8.97
N VAL A 508 2.96 27.75 -9.73
CA VAL A 508 1.59 27.86 -9.20
C VAL A 508 1.04 26.48 -8.81
N SER A 509 1.22 25.46 -9.66
CA SER A 509 0.80 24.09 -9.35
C SER A 509 1.50 23.56 -8.10
N THR A 510 2.80 23.84 -7.97
CA THR A 510 3.58 23.45 -6.79
C THR A 510 3.12 24.16 -5.54
N ALA A 511 2.84 25.46 -5.60
CA ALA A 511 2.32 26.21 -4.45
C ALA A 511 0.97 25.67 -3.99
N LEU A 512 0.08 25.37 -4.92
CA LEU A 512 -1.22 24.77 -4.62
C LEU A 512 -1.08 23.40 -3.96
N THR A 513 -0.22 22.54 -4.48
CA THR A 513 -0.07 21.18 -3.94
C THR A 513 0.54 21.13 -2.54
N GLN A 514 1.18 22.20 -2.05
CA GLN A 514 1.61 22.24 -0.64
C GLN A 514 0.45 22.37 0.35
N VAL A 515 -0.73 22.77 -0.14
CA VAL A 515 -1.89 23.06 0.70
C VAL A 515 -3.07 22.11 0.41
N ILE A 516 -3.24 21.74 -0.86
CA ILE A 516 -4.30 20.84 -1.33
C ILE A 516 -3.69 19.57 -1.92
N SER A 517 -4.51 18.53 -2.17
CA SER A 517 -4.00 17.28 -2.74
C SER A 517 -3.43 17.48 -4.16
N ASN A 518 -2.45 16.63 -4.52
CA ASN A 518 -1.81 16.64 -5.85
C ASN A 518 -2.85 16.56 -6.98
N THR A 519 -3.86 15.68 -6.82
CA THR A 519 -4.93 15.48 -7.79
C THR A 519 -5.82 16.73 -7.94
N SER A 520 -6.19 17.34 -6.79
CA SER A 520 -6.98 18.58 -6.81
C SER A 520 -6.24 19.73 -7.49
N ALA A 521 -4.94 19.90 -7.19
CA ALA A 521 -4.11 20.92 -7.81
C ALA A 521 -4.02 20.72 -9.34
N ALA A 522 -3.82 19.47 -9.78
CA ALA A 522 -3.76 19.14 -11.20
C ALA A 522 -5.07 19.42 -11.92
N LEU A 523 -6.21 19.00 -11.36
CA LEU A 523 -7.54 19.17 -11.97
C LEU A 523 -7.93 20.65 -12.14
N VAL A 524 -7.46 21.52 -11.24
CA VAL A 524 -7.66 22.98 -11.37
C VAL A 524 -6.72 23.57 -12.42
N MET A 525 -5.46 23.15 -12.44
CA MET A 525 -4.43 23.78 -13.27
C MET A 525 -4.41 23.27 -14.73
N ILE A 526 -4.88 22.05 -14.98
CA ILE A 526 -4.87 21.46 -16.33
C ILE A 526 -5.73 22.25 -17.32
N PRO A 527 -6.99 22.64 -17.03
CA PRO A 527 -7.77 23.48 -17.95
C PRO A 527 -7.09 24.84 -18.25
N ILE A 528 -6.42 25.42 -17.24
CA ILE A 528 -5.67 26.67 -17.40
C ILE A 528 -4.48 26.45 -18.36
N ALA A 529 -3.75 25.33 -18.20
CA ALA A 529 -2.63 25.01 -19.08
C ALA A 529 -3.08 24.81 -20.54
N VAL A 530 -4.19 24.10 -20.75
CA VAL A 530 -4.76 23.89 -22.11
C VAL A 530 -5.18 25.22 -22.73
N ALA A 531 -5.92 26.07 -21.99
CA ALA A 531 -6.34 27.37 -22.46
C ALA A 531 -5.12 28.27 -22.78
N THR A 532 -4.13 28.30 -21.89
CA THR A 532 -2.89 29.08 -22.10
C THR A 532 -2.11 28.59 -23.32
N ALA A 533 -2.09 27.28 -23.61
CA ALA A 533 -1.48 26.76 -24.84
C ALA A 533 -2.19 27.23 -26.10
N GLY A 534 -3.53 27.28 -26.06
CA GLY A 534 -4.34 27.80 -27.17
C GLY A 534 -4.04 29.27 -27.46
N GLU A 535 -3.99 30.13 -26.43
CA GLU A 535 -3.64 31.55 -26.57
C GLU A 535 -2.23 31.78 -27.13
N LEU A 536 -1.28 30.95 -26.72
CA LEU A 536 0.09 31.01 -27.24
C LEU A 536 0.27 30.33 -28.60
N SER A 537 -0.76 29.66 -29.11
CA SER A 537 -0.70 28.83 -30.33
C SER A 537 0.44 27.79 -30.29
N VAL A 538 0.66 27.16 -29.11
CA VAL A 538 1.67 26.13 -28.89
C VAL A 538 1.03 24.79 -28.50
N SER A 539 1.81 23.69 -28.57
CA SER A 539 1.35 22.40 -28.09
C SER A 539 1.07 22.45 -26.58
N PRO A 540 -0.08 21.91 -26.13
CA PRO A 540 -0.40 21.85 -24.69
C PRO A 540 0.46 20.85 -23.90
N LEU A 541 1.10 19.85 -24.55
CA LEU A 541 1.80 18.78 -23.88
C LEU A 541 2.91 19.25 -22.92
N PRO A 542 3.83 20.17 -23.31
CA PRO A 542 4.85 20.65 -22.37
C PRO A 542 4.25 21.37 -21.16
N LEU A 543 3.17 22.13 -21.36
CA LEU A 543 2.49 22.86 -20.29
C LEU A 543 1.75 21.88 -19.34
N LEU A 544 1.11 20.86 -19.90
CA LEU A 544 0.46 19.80 -19.13
C LEU A 544 1.46 19.00 -18.28
N ILE A 545 2.64 18.70 -18.86
CA ILE A 545 3.72 18.04 -18.12
C ILE A 545 4.25 18.94 -16.99
N ALA A 546 4.43 20.24 -17.27
CA ALA A 546 4.85 21.18 -16.24
C ALA A 546 3.85 21.25 -15.08
N VAL A 547 2.55 21.31 -15.38
CA VAL A 547 1.48 21.23 -14.37
C VAL A 547 1.51 19.89 -13.63
N ALA A 548 1.62 18.77 -14.34
CA ALA A 548 1.66 17.43 -13.72
C ALA A 548 2.89 17.25 -12.82
N MET A 549 4.04 17.77 -13.23
CA MET A 549 5.25 17.73 -12.41
C MET A 549 5.13 18.65 -11.19
N GLY A 550 4.63 19.88 -11.37
CA GLY A 550 4.41 20.84 -10.29
C GLY A 550 3.41 20.33 -9.25
N SER A 551 2.26 19.78 -9.71
CA SER A 551 1.26 19.18 -8.81
C SER A 551 1.78 17.93 -8.09
N GLY A 552 2.76 17.23 -8.67
CA GLY A 552 3.42 16.09 -8.01
C GLY A 552 4.59 16.47 -7.10
N ALA A 553 5.01 17.74 -7.11
CA ALA A 553 6.19 18.21 -6.36
C ALA A 553 5.87 18.58 -4.89
N ALA A 554 5.27 17.63 -4.18
CA ALA A 554 4.83 17.76 -2.80
C ALA A 554 5.99 17.51 -1.81
N HIS A 555 7.08 18.27 -1.94
CA HIS A 555 8.33 18.02 -1.19
C HIS A 555 8.56 18.94 0.01
N LEU A 556 7.80 20.04 0.15
CA LEU A 556 8.11 21.08 1.13
C LEU A 556 7.42 20.90 2.48
N THR A 557 6.30 20.18 2.51
CA THR A 557 5.48 19.98 3.72
C THR A 557 5.12 18.51 3.92
N PRO A 558 4.96 18.06 5.17
CA PRO A 558 4.52 16.69 5.44
C PRO A 558 3.04 16.46 5.07
N MET A 559 2.22 17.51 5.03
CA MET A 559 0.76 17.39 4.90
C MET A 559 0.28 17.37 3.45
N SER A 560 1.14 17.69 2.49
CA SER A 560 0.79 17.83 1.08
C SER A 560 0.39 16.50 0.41
N THR A 561 0.81 15.36 0.96
CA THR A 561 0.53 14.04 0.39
C THR A 561 0.54 12.94 1.47
N PRO A 562 -0.32 11.89 1.33
CA PRO A 562 -0.26 10.72 2.19
C PRO A 562 1.12 10.06 2.25
N VAL A 563 1.90 10.11 1.17
CA VAL A 563 3.27 9.58 1.10
C VAL A 563 4.17 10.18 2.17
N ASN A 564 4.12 11.51 2.34
CA ASN A 564 4.88 12.21 3.37
C ASN A 564 4.35 11.91 4.78
N LEU A 565 3.02 11.82 4.96
CA LEU A 565 2.40 11.53 6.25
C LEU A 565 2.78 10.15 6.79
N VAL A 566 2.79 9.12 5.92
CA VAL A 566 3.16 7.75 6.31
C VAL A 566 4.62 7.67 6.77
N THR A 567 5.52 8.48 6.19
CA THR A 567 6.94 8.52 6.56
C THR A 567 7.24 9.47 7.72
N TYR A 568 6.32 10.36 8.07
CA TYR A 568 6.50 11.44 9.07
C TYR A 568 6.75 10.88 10.47
N GLY A 569 5.86 10.03 10.96
CA GLY A 569 5.94 9.43 12.30
C GLY A 569 7.16 8.52 12.47
N PRO A 570 7.35 7.49 11.63
CA PRO A 570 8.51 6.60 11.70
C PRO A 570 9.85 7.33 11.56
N GLY A 571 9.91 8.42 10.79
CA GLY A 571 11.09 9.26 10.64
C GLY A 571 11.35 10.23 11.79
N ALA A 572 10.42 10.37 12.75
CA ALA A 572 10.48 11.36 13.84
C ALA A 572 10.75 12.79 13.32
N TYR A 573 10.12 13.13 12.18
CA TYR A 573 10.32 14.45 11.59
C TYR A 573 9.51 15.53 12.30
N GLU A 574 10.03 16.74 12.23
CA GLU A 574 9.30 17.96 12.51
C GLU A 574 8.88 18.62 11.19
N PHE A 575 7.86 19.48 11.25
CA PHE A 575 7.33 20.15 10.05
C PHE A 575 8.45 20.88 9.27
N GLY A 576 9.38 21.49 9.97
CA GLY A 576 10.51 22.25 9.39
C GLY A 576 11.65 21.42 8.78
N ASP A 577 11.59 20.08 8.83
CA ASP A 577 12.66 19.24 8.28
C ASP A 577 12.53 19.05 6.75
N TYR A 578 11.31 19.16 6.21
CA TYR A 578 11.01 18.83 4.82
C TYR A 578 11.59 19.83 3.81
N TRP A 579 11.53 21.14 4.11
CA TRP A 579 11.83 22.16 3.13
C TRP A 579 13.28 22.18 2.65
N LYS A 580 14.26 21.80 3.50
CA LYS A 580 15.68 21.89 3.16
C LYS A 580 16.07 20.98 1.99
N LEU A 581 15.80 19.69 2.12
CA LEU A 581 16.06 18.71 1.06
C LEU A 581 15.01 18.83 -0.04
N GLY A 582 13.75 19.04 0.34
CA GLY A 582 12.62 19.18 -0.57
C GLY A 582 12.78 20.34 -1.56
N MET A 583 13.33 21.48 -1.14
CA MET A 583 13.58 22.61 -2.03
C MET A 583 14.59 22.29 -3.13
N MET A 584 15.65 21.52 -2.81
CA MET A 584 16.63 21.10 -3.83
C MET A 584 15.99 20.19 -4.87
N VAL A 585 15.18 19.22 -4.43
CA VAL A 585 14.47 18.31 -5.34
C VAL A 585 13.43 19.08 -6.15
N LEU A 586 12.76 20.06 -5.55
CA LEU A 586 11.78 20.90 -6.23
C LEU A 586 12.44 21.75 -7.32
N LEU A 587 13.57 22.38 -7.04
CA LEU A 587 14.34 23.15 -8.03
C LEU A 587 14.80 22.24 -9.19
N TRP A 588 15.24 21.03 -8.88
CA TRP A 588 15.56 20.05 -9.89
C TRP A 588 14.34 19.65 -10.74
N SER A 589 13.18 19.45 -10.07
CA SER A 589 11.91 19.17 -10.78
C SER A 589 11.52 20.29 -11.73
N LEU A 590 11.71 21.55 -11.32
CA LEU A 590 11.51 22.72 -12.17
C LEU A 590 12.43 22.70 -13.41
N VAL A 591 13.71 22.39 -13.21
CA VAL A 591 14.66 22.26 -14.34
C VAL A 591 14.21 21.19 -15.32
N VAL A 592 13.81 20.02 -14.82
CA VAL A 592 13.32 18.93 -15.68
C VAL A 592 12.04 19.36 -16.43
N ALA A 593 11.08 19.99 -15.76
CA ALA A 593 9.83 20.41 -16.37
C ALA A 593 10.01 21.48 -17.45
N VAL A 594 10.90 22.44 -17.22
CA VAL A 594 11.06 23.63 -18.10
C VAL A 594 12.06 23.39 -19.22
N PHE A 595 13.09 22.60 -19.00
CA PHE A 595 14.19 22.42 -19.95
C PHE A 595 14.23 21.03 -20.58
N ILE A 596 13.94 19.95 -19.82
CA ILE A 596 14.04 18.58 -20.35
C ILE A 596 12.73 18.18 -21.06
N ALA A 597 11.57 18.45 -20.48
CA ALA A 597 10.30 18.10 -21.10
C ALA A 597 10.13 18.69 -22.51
N PRO A 598 10.44 19.98 -22.78
CA PRO A 598 10.30 20.55 -24.11
C PRO A 598 11.32 20.07 -25.15
N LEU A 599 12.33 19.30 -24.76
CA LEU A 599 13.24 18.67 -25.74
C LEU A 599 12.55 17.54 -26.51
N TYR A 600 11.60 16.87 -25.89
CA TYR A 600 10.84 15.80 -26.50
C TYR A 600 9.48 16.30 -27.00
N TRP A 601 8.68 16.92 -26.12
CA TRP A 601 7.42 17.53 -26.48
C TRP A 601 7.66 19.01 -26.83
N ARG A 602 7.77 19.29 -28.11
CA ARG A 602 8.00 20.66 -28.59
C ARG A 602 6.76 21.53 -28.36
N PHE A 603 7.01 22.80 -28.10
CA PHE A 603 5.95 23.80 -27.97
C PHE A 603 5.19 24.01 -29.28
#